data_ed1e5326bb537daec5b412e827cf6a31
#
_entry.id   ed1e5326bb537daec5b412e827cf6a31
#
_cell.length_a   1.000
_cell.length_b   1.000
_cell.length_c   1.000
_cell.angle_alpha   90.00
_cell.angle_beta   90.00
_cell.angle_gamma   90.00
#
_symmetry.space_group_name_H-M   'P 1'
#
loop_
_entity.id
_entity.type
_entity.pdbx_description
1 polymer ?
#
loop_
_entity_poly.entity_id
_entity_poly.type
_entity_poly.pdbx_seq_one_letter_code
_entity_poly.pdbx_strand_id
1 'polypeptide(L)'
;TYVQLVIDSNWVPGLMHTPPFPEYISGHSVQSSAAAGVLNQIFGANTTFTDNTHNDRGWGPRTFPSFNAAANEAALSRLYAGIHFRFGIEGGQVQGRCVAAKALALKFKTN
;
A
#
# COMPACT_ATOMS: atom_id res chain seq x y z
N THR A 1 -20.92 3.79 5.01
CA THR A 1 -20.33 2.46 4.76
C THR A 1 -21.30 1.35 5.14
N TYR A 2 -21.05 0.12 4.68
CA TYR A 2 -21.84 -1.06 5.09
C TYR A 2 -21.81 -1.27 6.60
N VAL A 3 -20.65 -1.05 7.22
CA VAL A 3 -20.50 -1.16 8.68
C VAL A 3 -21.48 -0.24 9.40
N GLN A 4 -21.56 1.04 9.02
CA GLN A 4 -22.47 2.02 9.63
C GLN A 4 -23.95 1.71 9.35
N LEU A 5 -24.28 1.17 8.18
CA LEU A 5 -25.66 0.93 7.78
C LEU A 5 -26.23 -0.37 8.36
N VAL A 6 -25.38 -1.38 8.59
CA VAL A 6 -25.85 -2.75 8.87
C VAL A 6 -25.32 -3.32 10.18
N ILE A 7 -24.09 -2.94 10.60
CA ILE A 7 -23.41 -3.56 11.73
C ILE A 7 -23.46 -2.67 12.98
N ASP A 8 -22.99 -1.41 12.86
CA ASP A 8 -22.92 -0.46 13.97
C ASP A 8 -23.04 0.97 13.44
N SER A 9 -24.16 1.60 13.73
CA SER A 9 -24.46 2.98 13.29
C SER A 9 -23.55 4.04 13.93
N ASN A 10 -22.91 3.71 15.05
CA ASN A 10 -21.98 4.63 15.75
C ASN A 10 -20.55 4.47 15.29
N TRP A 11 -20.25 3.43 14.50
CA TRP A 11 -18.89 3.24 13.97
C TRP A 11 -18.51 4.35 12.99
N VAL A 12 -17.32 4.90 13.16
CA VAL A 12 -16.75 5.89 12.24
C VAL A 12 -15.41 5.39 11.69
N PRO A 13 -15.14 5.60 10.39
CA PRO A 13 -13.83 5.27 9.83
C PRO A 13 -12.74 6.17 10.44
N GLY A 14 -11.51 5.68 10.49
CA GLY A 14 -10.35 6.47 10.94
C GLY A 14 -10.04 7.66 10.01
N LEU A 15 -10.60 7.68 8.80
CA LEU A 15 -10.59 8.84 7.91
C LEU A 15 -11.86 9.65 8.09
N MET A 16 -11.74 10.98 8.01
CA MET A 16 -12.89 11.89 8.15
C MET A 16 -13.97 11.67 7.08
N HIS A 17 -13.58 11.21 5.90
CA HIS A 17 -14.49 10.91 4.78
C HIS A 17 -14.16 9.56 4.17
N THR A 18 -15.19 8.74 3.93
CA THR A 18 -15.03 7.50 3.16
C THR A 18 -14.76 7.87 1.70
N PRO A 19 -13.66 7.37 1.10
CA PRO A 19 -13.35 7.64 -0.29
C PRO A 19 -14.43 7.09 -1.24
N PRO A 20 -14.75 7.79 -2.36
CA PRO A 20 -15.78 7.37 -3.31
C PRO A 20 -15.25 6.35 -4.33
N PHE A 21 -14.70 5.23 -3.86
CA PHE A 21 -14.23 4.14 -4.72
C PHE A 21 -14.59 2.76 -4.12
N PRO A 22 -14.62 1.70 -4.94
CA PRO A 22 -14.89 0.35 -4.46
C PRO A 22 -13.87 -0.10 -3.41
N GLU A 23 -14.35 -0.89 -2.44
CA GLU A 23 -13.48 -1.45 -1.40
C GLU A 23 -12.49 -2.46 -1.97
N TYR A 24 -12.96 -3.36 -2.82
CA TYR A 24 -12.15 -4.45 -3.39
C TYR A 24 -11.62 -4.04 -4.77
N ILE A 25 -10.35 -4.12 -4.96
CA ILE A 25 -9.22 -4.40 -4.08
C ILE A 25 -8.56 -3.09 -3.62
N SER A 26 -7.77 -3.12 -2.54
CA SER A 26 -7.07 -1.95 -2.05
C SER A 26 -6.05 -1.40 -3.05
N GLY A 27 -6.33 -0.22 -3.60
CA GLY A 27 -5.44 0.45 -4.56
C GLY A 27 -4.06 0.77 -3.96
N HIS A 28 -4.00 1.21 -2.70
CA HIS A 28 -2.73 1.45 -2.00
C HIS A 28 -1.90 0.17 -1.88
N SER A 29 -2.55 -0.98 -1.58
CA SER A 29 -1.86 -2.26 -1.50
C SER A 29 -1.29 -2.69 -2.85
N VAL A 30 -2.04 -2.48 -3.95
CA VAL A 30 -1.56 -2.75 -5.31
C VAL A 30 -0.35 -1.90 -5.65
N GLN A 31 -0.48 -0.59 -5.51
CA GLN A 31 0.57 0.36 -5.91
C GLN A 31 1.85 0.17 -5.10
N SER A 32 1.73 0.08 -3.77
CA SER A 32 2.90 -0.07 -2.90
C SER A 32 3.61 -1.39 -3.13
N SER A 33 2.87 -2.49 -3.33
CA SER A 33 3.48 -3.80 -3.60
C SER A 33 4.11 -3.88 -4.99
N ALA A 34 3.53 -3.21 -5.99
CA ALA A 34 4.11 -3.13 -7.33
C ALA A 34 5.41 -2.33 -7.30
N ALA A 35 5.41 -1.16 -6.65
CA ALA A 35 6.61 -0.33 -6.50
C ALA A 35 7.71 -1.08 -5.74
N ALA A 36 7.38 -1.72 -4.61
CA ALA A 36 8.34 -2.51 -3.84
C ALA A 36 8.95 -3.65 -4.66
N GLY A 37 8.16 -4.34 -5.49
CA GLY A 37 8.65 -5.39 -6.36
C GLY A 37 9.68 -4.90 -7.38
N VAL A 38 9.44 -3.75 -8.01
CA VAL A 38 10.38 -3.14 -8.95
C VAL A 38 11.64 -2.64 -8.23
N LEU A 39 11.48 -1.95 -7.10
CA LEU A 39 12.61 -1.43 -6.31
C LEU A 39 13.50 -2.56 -5.78
N ASN A 40 12.91 -3.67 -5.35
CA ASN A 40 13.67 -4.86 -4.92
C ASN A 40 14.56 -5.42 -6.03
N GLN A 41 14.11 -5.36 -7.28
CA GLN A 41 14.91 -5.81 -8.43
C GLN A 41 16.08 -4.87 -8.72
N ILE A 42 15.88 -3.57 -8.52
CA ILE A 42 16.90 -2.54 -8.83
C ILE A 42 17.93 -2.43 -7.70
N PHE A 43 17.50 -2.41 -6.46
CA PHE A 43 18.33 -2.09 -5.29
C PHE A 43 18.61 -3.26 -4.36
N GLY A 44 17.91 -4.38 -4.54
CA GLY A 44 17.97 -5.54 -3.65
C GLY A 44 16.83 -5.57 -2.63
N ALA A 45 16.40 -6.78 -2.29
CA ALA A 45 15.21 -7.02 -1.45
C ALA A 45 15.36 -6.56 0.02
N ASN A 46 16.61 -6.46 0.52
CA ASN A 46 16.91 -6.10 1.90
C ASN A 46 17.51 -4.69 2.03
N THR A 47 17.17 -3.79 1.11
CA THR A 47 17.65 -2.42 1.14
C THR A 47 16.92 -1.62 2.22
N THR A 48 17.66 -1.18 3.22
CA THR A 48 17.15 -0.25 4.24
C THR A 48 17.15 1.16 3.67
N PHE A 49 16.07 1.90 3.92
CA PHE A 49 15.98 3.31 3.52
C PHE A 49 15.21 4.14 4.54
N THR A 50 15.40 5.45 4.49
CA THR A 50 14.68 6.41 5.34
C THR A 50 13.80 7.29 4.48
N ASP A 51 12.53 7.33 4.84
CA ASP A 51 11.53 8.21 4.25
C ASP A 51 11.45 9.52 5.05
N ASN A 52 11.70 10.62 4.38
CA ASN A 52 11.65 11.98 4.92
C ASN A 52 10.48 12.79 4.37
N THR A 53 9.57 12.17 3.62
CA THR A 53 8.51 12.84 2.84
C THR A 53 7.62 13.73 3.69
N HIS A 54 7.44 13.41 4.97
CA HIS A 54 6.54 14.12 5.86
C HIS A 54 7.23 14.89 6.98
N ASN A 55 8.54 15.14 6.86
CA ASN A 55 9.28 15.94 7.86
C ASN A 55 8.73 17.35 7.96
N ASP A 56 8.27 17.95 6.88
CA ASP A 56 7.62 19.27 6.83
C ASP A 56 6.29 19.32 7.63
N ARG A 57 5.67 18.16 7.87
CA ARG A 57 4.45 18.02 8.68
C ARG A 57 4.73 17.72 10.15
N GLY A 58 5.98 17.72 10.57
CA GLY A 58 6.41 17.43 11.93
C GLY A 58 6.39 15.94 12.32
N TRP A 59 6.27 15.02 11.34
CA TRP A 59 6.19 13.58 11.63
C TRP A 59 7.55 12.90 11.70
N GLY A 60 8.63 13.61 11.40
CA GLY A 60 9.97 13.08 11.47
C GLY A 60 10.28 11.97 10.45
N PRO A 61 11.56 11.59 10.34
CA PRO A 61 11.99 10.54 9.41
C PRO A 61 11.54 9.16 9.89
N ARG A 62 11.20 8.29 8.92
CA ARG A 62 10.82 6.90 9.16
C ARG A 62 11.75 5.95 8.42
N THR A 63 12.42 5.08 9.14
CA THR A 63 13.33 4.10 8.54
C THR A 63 12.66 2.74 8.41
N PHE A 64 12.74 2.17 7.20
CA PHE A 64 12.21 0.86 6.86
C PHE A 64 13.35 -0.10 6.51
N PRO A 65 13.30 -1.36 6.99
CA PRO A 65 14.34 -2.35 6.71
C PRO A 65 14.31 -2.88 5.27
N SER A 66 13.22 -2.63 4.54
CA SER A 66 13.05 -3.02 3.13
C SER A 66 11.89 -2.27 2.48
N PHE A 67 11.86 -2.25 1.15
CA PHE A 67 10.70 -1.73 0.39
C PHE A 67 9.43 -2.54 0.67
N ASN A 68 9.56 -3.85 0.89
CA ASN A 68 8.42 -4.69 1.26
C ASN A 68 7.85 -4.32 2.64
N ALA A 69 8.69 -3.96 3.60
CA ALA A 69 8.22 -3.51 4.92
C ALA A 69 7.39 -2.22 4.80
N ALA A 70 7.86 -1.26 4.02
CA ALA A 70 7.11 -0.03 3.76
C ALA A 70 5.79 -0.31 3.02
N ALA A 71 5.81 -1.17 2.00
CA ALA A 71 4.60 -1.55 1.26
C ALA A 71 3.57 -2.26 2.15
N ASN A 72 4.02 -3.14 3.04
CA ASN A 72 3.15 -3.83 3.99
C ASN A 72 2.52 -2.88 4.99
N GLU A 73 3.26 -1.90 5.47
CA GLU A 73 2.73 -0.88 6.38
C GLU A 73 1.72 0.02 5.66
N ALA A 74 2.01 0.45 4.43
CA ALA A 74 1.07 1.21 3.62
C ALA A 74 -0.22 0.43 3.37
N ALA A 75 -0.12 -0.87 3.10
CA ALA A 75 -1.27 -1.75 2.94
C ALA A 75 -2.09 -1.87 4.24
N LEU A 76 -1.42 -2.12 5.38
CA LEU A 76 -2.08 -2.28 6.67
C LEU A 76 -2.72 -0.98 7.17
N SER A 77 -2.16 0.18 6.82
CA SER A 77 -2.73 1.48 7.17
C SER A 77 -4.18 1.64 6.70
N ARG A 78 -4.57 0.94 5.63
CA ARG A 78 -5.92 0.99 5.07
C ARG A 78 -6.94 0.25 5.93
N LEU A 79 -6.49 -0.78 6.66
CA LEU A 79 -7.32 -1.46 7.66
C LEU A 79 -7.61 -0.53 8.84
N TYR A 80 -6.56 0.11 9.38
CA TYR A 80 -6.72 1.06 10.49
C TYR A 80 -7.52 2.30 10.10
N ALA A 81 -7.41 2.73 8.86
CA ALA A 81 -8.25 3.81 8.31
C ALA A 81 -9.74 3.43 8.19
N GLY A 82 -10.09 2.14 8.33
CA GLY A 82 -11.46 1.64 8.26
C GLY A 82 -12.09 1.69 6.87
N ILE A 83 -11.29 1.63 5.81
CA ILE A 83 -11.76 1.77 4.43
C ILE A 83 -11.49 0.56 3.54
N HIS A 84 -10.68 -0.38 4.01
CA HIS A 84 -10.46 -1.66 3.35
C HIS A 84 -10.48 -2.81 4.35
N PHE A 85 -11.05 -3.94 3.95
CA PHE A 85 -10.99 -5.19 4.69
C PHE A 85 -9.69 -5.93 4.38
N ARG A 86 -9.32 -6.88 5.26
CA ARG A 86 -8.08 -7.65 5.13
C ARG A 86 -7.97 -8.36 3.78
N PHE A 87 -9.05 -9.01 3.32
CA PHE A 87 -9.03 -9.71 2.02
C PHE A 87 -8.79 -8.76 0.83
N GLY A 88 -9.33 -7.54 0.87
CA GLY A 88 -9.09 -6.51 -0.15
C GLY A 88 -7.64 -6.03 -0.14
N ILE A 89 -7.03 -5.92 1.05
CA ILE A 89 -5.62 -5.57 1.24
C ILE A 89 -4.72 -6.67 0.69
N GLU A 90 -4.94 -7.92 1.09
CA GLU A 90 -4.15 -9.08 0.67
C GLU A 90 -4.28 -9.33 -0.84
N GLY A 91 -5.50 -9.25 -1.38
CA GLY A 91 -5.75 -9.31 -2.83
C GLY A 91 -4.99 -8.23 -3.60
N GLY A 92 -4.97 -7.01 -3.07
CA GLY A 92 -4.21 -5.90 -3.62
C GLY A 92 -2.70 -6.15 -3.62
N GLN A 93 -2.15 -6.70 -2.55
CA GLN A 93 -0.72 -7.05 -2.48
C GLN A 93 -0.34 -8.15 -3.50
N VAL A 94 -1.19 -9.18 -3.65
CA VAL A 94 -0.97 -10.22 -4.67
C VAL A 94 -0.97 -9.62 -6.07
N GLN A 95 -1.95 -8.80 -6.39
CA GLN A 95 -2.03 -8.14 -7.69
C GLN A 95 -0.84 -7.21 -7.92
N GLY A 96 -0.42 -6.44 -6.92
CA GLY A 96 0.75 -5.56 -7.02
C GLY A 96 2.03 -6.32 -7.38
N ARG A 97 2.28 -7.45 -6.73
CA ARG A 97 3.42 -8.33 -7.09
C ARG A 97 3.31 -8.87 -8.51
N CYS A 98 2.11 -9.22 -8.97
CA CYS A 98 1.88 -9.65 -10.35
C CYS A 98 2.20 -8.52 -11.35
N VAL A 99 1.77 -7.30 -11.07
CA VAL A 99 2.05 -6.11 -11.89
C VAL A 99 3.57 -5.87 -11.95
N ALA A 100 4.28 -5.91 -10.82
CA ALA A 100 5.73 -5.78 -10.77
C ALA A 100 6.42 -6.82 -11.66
N ALA A 101 6.03 -8.09 -11.54
CA ALA A 101 6.60 -9.17 -12.34
C ALA A 101 6.38 -8.96 -13.85
N LYS A 102 5.21 -8.46 -14.26
CA LYS A 102 4.91 -8.13 -15.65
C LYS A 102 5.71 -6.93 -16.14
N ALA A 103 5.82 -5.88 -15.32
CA ALA A 103 6.62 -4.70 -15.67
C ALA A 103 8.10 -5.06 -15.85
N LEU A 104 8.66 -5.88 -14.96
CA LEU A 104 10.04 -6.34 -15.02
C LEU A 104 10.33 -7.28 -16.20
N ALA A 105 9.30 -7.95 -16.73
CA ALA A 105 9.44 -8.80 -17.93
C ALA A 105 9.46 -8.00 -19.24
N LEU A 106 9.15 -6.70 -19.21
CA LEU A 106 9.20 -5.85 -20.39
C LEU A 106 10.66 -5.69 -20.87
N LYS A 107 10.88 -5.90 -22.17
CA LYS A 107 12.17 -5.65 -22.79
C LYS A 107 12.28 -4.17 -23.12
N PHE A 108 13.05 -3.44 -22.34
CA PHE A 108 13.42 -2.07 -22.68
C PHE A 108 14.48 -2.08 -23.78
N LYS A 109 14.41 -1.09 -24.68
CA LYS A 109 15.37 -0.97 -25.79
C LYS A 109 16.78 -0.80 -25.20
N THR A 110 17.66 -1.77 -25.49
CA THR A 110 19.09 -1.60 -25.25
C THR A 110 19.65 -0.77 -26.40
N ASN A 111 20.31 0.32 -26.10
CA ASN A 111 21.07 1.10 -27.08
C ASN A 111 22.28 0.31 -27.53
#